data_cadc765061a4f68c3f57d5c2852a6078
#
_entry.id   cadc765061a4f68c3f57d5c2852a6078
#
_cell.length_a   1.000
_cell.length_b   1.000
_cell.length_c   1.000
_cell.angle_alpha   90.00
_cell.angle_beta   90.00
_cell.angle_gamma   90.00
#
_symmetry.space_group_name_H-M   'P 1'
#
loop_
_entity.id
_entity.type
_entity.pdbx_description
1 polymer ?
#
loop_
_entity_poly.entity_id
_entity_poly.type
_entity_poly.pdbx_seq_one_letter_code
_entity_poly.pdbx_strand_id
1 'polypeptide(L)'
;MTPDETTNDDDFTPDGSAPVGSVPDAGPLPDPGSGEFSDAEASFISEMGSLMERWGLPQATGRLFGYLLLRNKPVDLDTMTRELGQAKSGLSVAARQLEAWTLVRRSTRPGSRRIDYEAVGDLQHLLLVNNAHMRKFTETLNSGVPVARGEARDRLASLAGLFHGYVEQTEALVADWEARRAAATS
;
A
#
# COMPACT_ATOMS: atom_id res chain seq x y z
N MET A 1 -2.02 -17.29 -57.61
CA MET A 1 -1.76 -18.19 -56.48
C MET A 1 -0.96 -17.37 -55.49
N THR A 2 -1.69 -16.63 -54.68
CA THR A 2 -1.20 -15.68 -53.68
C THR A 2 -1.08 -16.39 -52.31
N PRO A 3 0.03 -16.27 -51.60
CA PRO A 3 0.08 -16.70 -50.20
C PRO A 3 -0.48 -15.59 -49.29
N ASP A 4 -1.27 -16.04 -48.38
CA ASP A 4 -2.00 -15.39 -47.31
C ASP A 4 -1.01 -14.83 -46.29
N GLU A 5 -1.12 -13.54 -46.01
CA GLU A 5 -0.37 -12.81 -45.01
C GLU A 5 -1.19 -12.82 -43.70
N THR A 6 -0.92 -13.79 -42.83
CA THR A 6 -1.44 -13.79 -41.46
C THR A 6 -0.52 -12.97 -40.55
N THR A 7 -0.85 -11.71 -40.40
CA THR A 7 -0.29 -10.84 -39.36
C THR A 7 -0.78 -11.37 -38.00
N ASN A 8 0.13 -11.89 -37.21
CA ASN A 8 -0.11 -12.26 -35.83
C ASN A 8 0.26 -11.04 -34.96
N ASP A 9 -0.72 -10.21 -34.63
CA ASP A 9 -0.61 -9.16 -33.61
C ASP A 9 -0.59 -9.86 -32.24
N ASP A 10 0.61 -10.13 -31.71
CA ASP A 10 0.80 -10.48 -30.33
C ASP A 10 0.53 -9.25 -29.46
N ASP A 11 -0.72 -9.16 -29.01
CA ASP A 11 -1.20 -8.23 -27.99
C ASP A 11 -0.53 -8.55 -26.63
N PHE A 12 0.63 -7.91 -26.38
CA PHE A 12 1.30 -7.96 -25.10
C PHE A 12 0.58 -7.04 -24.12
N THR A 13 -0.45 -7.57 -23.46
CA THR A 13 -1.02 -6.95 -22.25
C THR A 13 -0.15 -7.36 -21.05
N PRO A 14 0.43 -6.42 -20.28
CA PRO A 14 1.10 -6.74 -19.03
C PRO A 14 0.03 -7.05 -17.97
N ASP A 15 -0.39 -8.32 -17.90
CA ASP A 15 -1.23 -8.82 -16.83
C ASP A 15 -0.38 -9.06 -15.58
N GLY A 16 -0.20 -8.00 -14.83
CA GLY A 16 0.39 -7.98 -13.48
C GLY A 16 -0.63 -7.60 -12.42
N SER A 17 -1.91 -7.58 -12.77
CA SER A 17 -3.00 -7.38 -11.82
C SER A 17 -3.31 -8.71 -11.11
N ALA A 18 -2.85 -8.85 -9.86
CA ALA A 18 -3.53 -9.76 -8.94
C ALA A 18 -5.04 -9.48 -9.03
N PRO A 19 -5.92 -10.52 -9.02
CA PRO A 19 -7.34 -10.32 -9.22
C PRO A 19 -7.87 -9.41 -8.12
N VAL A 20 -8.11 -8.16 -8.45
CA VAL A 20 -8.92 -7.26 -7.65
C VAL A 20 -10.34 -7.82 -7.79
N GLY A 21 -10.72 -8.67 -6.84
CA GLY A 21 -12.11 -9.11 -6.74
C GLY A 21 -12.97 -7.86 -6.75
N SER A 22 -13.95 -7.82 -7.64
CA SER A 22 -14.91 -6.72 -7.77
C SER A 22 -15.43 -6.37 -6.38
N VAL A 23 -14.96 -5.24 -5.82
CA VAL A 23 -15.51 -4.67 -4.59
C VAL A 23 -16.90 -4.21 -4.97
N PRO A 24 -17.99 -4.67 -4.29
CA PRO A 24 -19.31 -4.11 -4.53
C PRO A 24 -19.21 -2.60 -4.34
N ASP A 25 -19.80 -1.85 -5.28
CA ASP A 25 -19.89 -0.41 -5.27
C ASP A 25 -20.38 0.06 -3.88
N ALA A 26 -19.45 0.51 -3.05
CA ALA A 26 -19.77 1.15 -1.80
C ALA A 26 -20.36 2.49 -2.19
N GLY A 27 -21.68 2.61 -2.10
CA GLY A 27 -22.43 3.84 -2.41
C GLY A 27 -21.74 5.09 -1.86
N PRO A 28 -22.19 6.31 -2.28
CA PRO A 28 -21.51 7.55 -1.91
C PRO A 28 -21.26 7.60 -0.41
N LEU A 29 -19.98 7.75 -0.05
CA LEU A 29 -19.53 7.77 1.35
C LEU A 29 -20.25 8.93 2.06
N PRO A 30 -20.84 8.74 3.25
CA PRO A 30 -21.44 9.82 4.01
C PRO A 30 -20.40 10.93 4.23
N ASP A 31 -20.87 12.16 4.15
CA ASP A 31 -20.08 13.36 4.36
C ASP A 31 -19.40 13.26 5.76
N PRO A 32 -18.09 13.53 5.89
CA PRO A 32 -17.35 13.38 7.17
C PRO A 32 -17.82 14.33 8.29
N GLY A 33 -18.91 15.05 8.10
CA GLY A 33 -19.46 16.06 9.03
C GLY A 33 -20.36 15.55 10.16
N SER A 34 -20.51 14.24 10.40
CA SER A 34 -21.38 13.75 11.48
C SER A 34 -20.63 13.57 12.81
N GLY A 35 -20.27 14.66 13.47
CA GLY A 35 -20.31 14.75 14.93
C GLY A 35 -19.18 14.21 15.79
N GLU A 36 -18.19 13.44 15.30
CA GLU A 36 -17.11 12.88 16.14
C GLU A 36 -15.68 13.31 15.71
N PHE A 37 -15.52 13.89 14.52
CA PHE A 37 -14.23 14.39 14.03
C PHE A 37 -14.24 15.92 13.93
N SER A 38 -13.11 16.53 14.26
CA SER A 38 -12.87 17.91 13.85
C SER A 38 -12.76 18.00 12.32
N ASP A 39 -13.02 19.18 11.76
CA ASP A 39 -12.87 19.41 10.31
C ASP A 39 -11.48 19.02 9.80
N ALA A 40 -10.44 19.26 10.60
CA ALA A 40 -9.07 18.88 10.27
C ALA A 40 -8.85 17.36 10.20
N GLU A 41 -9.43 16.59 11.13
CA GLU A 41 -9.36 15.14 11.14
C GLU A 41 -10.14 14.55 9.95
N ALA A 42 -11.33 15.09 9.68
CA ALA A 42 -12.14 14.70 8.54
C ALA A 42 -11.43 14.96 7.21
N SER A 43 -10.77 16.12 7.06
CA SER A 43 -9.94 16.46 5.90
C SER A 43 -8.78 15.47 5.74
N PHE A 44 -8.03 15.21 6.81
CA PHE A 44 -6.93 14.25 6.79
C PHE A 44 -7.38 12.85 6.35
N ILE A 45 -8.49 12.34 6.91
CA ILE A 45 -9.07 11.03 6.55
C ILE A 45 -9.44 11.01 5.06
N SER A 46 -10.05 12.07 4.55
CA SER A 46 -10.44 12.17 3.15
C SER A 46 -9.23 12.23 2.22
N GLU A 47 -8.24 13.04 2.55
CA GLU A 47 -7.00 13.20 1.78
C GLU A 47 -6.22 11.89 1.73
N MET A 48 -6.15 11.15 2.84
CA MET A 48 -5.54 9.82 2.88
C MET A 48 -6.26 8.84 1.95
N GLY A 49 -7.59 8.90 1.89
CA GLY A 49 -8.38 8.13 0.93
C GLY A 49 -7.98 8.41 -0.51
N SER A 50 -7.95 9.69 -0.89
CA SER A 50 -7.59 10.13 -2.23
C SER A 50 -6.12 9.83 -2.59
N LEU A 51 -5.20 9.88 -1.61
CA LEU A 51 -3.80 9.54 -1.81
C LEU A 51 -3.63 8.05 -2.12
N MET A 52 -4.23 7.18 -1.31
CA MET A 52 -4.10 5.74 -1.49
C MET A 52 -4.84 5.22 -2.74
N GLU A 53 -5.90 5.90 -3.17
CA GLU A 53 -6.56 5.62 -4.44
C GLU A 53 -5.61 5.79 -5.64
N ARG A 54 -4.76 6.81 -5.62
CA ARG A 54 -3.70 6.97 -6.64
C ARG A 54 -2.65 5.86 -6.62
N TRP A 55 -2.56 5.11 -5.52
CA TRP A 55 -1.70 3.92 -5.41
C TRP A 55 -2.42 2.62 -5.73
N GLY A 56 -3.65 2.70 -6.24
CA GLY A 56 -4.44 1.55 -6.65
C GLY A 56 -5.22 0.86 -5.53
N LEU A 57 -5.32 1.48 -4.36
CA LEU A 57 -6.18 1.00 -3.28
C LEU A 57 -7.55 1.69 -3.33
N PRO A 58 -8.65 1.02 -2.94
CA PRO A 58 -9.94 1.68 -2.82
C PRO A 58 -9.88 2.88 -1.86
N GLN A 59 -10.56 3.97 -2.20
CA GLN A 59 -10.62 5.17 -1.36
C GLN A 59 -11.08 4.87 0.08
N ALA A 60 -12.05 3.95 0.23
CA ALA A 60 -12.52 3.50 1.55
C ALA A 60 -11.40 2.89 2.39
N THR A 61 -10.45 2.17 1.77
CA THR A 61 -9.29 1.57 2.44
C THR A 61 -8.32 2.65 2.92
N GLY A 62 -8.05 3.66 2.10
CA GLY A 62 -7.23 4.81 2.49
C GLY A 62 -7.88 5.63 3.62
N ARG A 63 -9.19 5.85 3.57
CA ARG A 63 -9.93 6.53 4.65
C ARG A 63 -9.86 5.77 5.96
N LEU A 64 -10.03 4.43 5.94
CA LEU A 64 -9.86 3.61 7.13
C LEU A 64 -8.45 3.70 7.70
N PHE A 65 -7.43 3.71 6.84
CA PHE A 65 -6.04 3.87 7.28
C PHE A 65 -5.81 5.23 7.93
N GLY A 66 -6.25 6.33 7.30
CA GLY A 66 -6.19 7.68 7.87
C GLY A 66 -6.89 7.78 9.23
N TYR A 67 -8.06 7.16 9.35
CA TYR A 67 -8.79 7.07 10.62
C TYR A 67 -7.96 6.36 11.69
N LEU A 68 -7.42 5.18 11.40
CA LEU A 68 -6.64 4.39 12.37
C LEU A 68 -5.34 5.08 12.80
N LEU A 69 -4.71 5.86 11.90
CA LEU A 69 -3.53 6.66 12.24
C LEU A 69 -3.80 7.75 13.29
N LEU A 70 -5.04 8.27 13.33
CA LEU A 70 -5.46 9.27 14.32
C LEU A 70 -5.86 8.65 15.65
N ARG A 71 -5.93 7.33 15.77
CA ARG A 71 -6.32 6.64 17.00
C ARG A 71 -5.11 6.22 17.83
N ASN A 72 -5.17 6.50 19.11
CA ASN A 72 -4.12 6.12 20.08
C ASN A 72 -4.32 4.71 20.65
N LYS A 73 -5.40 4.02 20.26
CA LYS A 73 -5.76 2.68 20.77
C LYS A 73 -6.38 1.85 19.66
N PRO A 74 -6.24 0.51 19.73
CA PRO A 74 -6.92 -0.40 18.84
C PRO A 74 -8.44 -0.20 18.85
N VAL A 75 -9.07 -0.28 17.68
CA VAL A 75 -10.51 -0.02 17.48
C VAL A 75 -11.18 -1.22 16.85
N ASP A 76 -12.36 -1.59 17.34
CA ASP A 76 -13.18 -2.66 16.76
C ASP A 76 -14.04 -2.17 15.57
N LEU A 77 -14.52 -3.12 14.74
CA LEU A 77 -15.32 -2.81 13.55
C LEU A 77 -16.65 -2.10 13.88
N ASP A 78 -17.26 -2.37 15.04
CA ASP A 78 -18.53 -1.74 15.41
C ASP A 78 -18.33 -0.24 15.71
N THR A 79 -17.22 0.07 16.38
CA THR A 79 -16.81 1.45 16.62
C THR A 79 -16.46 2.16 15.33
N MET A 80 -15.68 1.54 14.45
CA MET A 80 -15.35 2.10 13.12
C MET A 80 -16.61 2.37 12.30
N THR A 81 -17.58 1.44 12.30
CA THR A 81 -18.86 1.57 11.58
C THR A 81 -19.61 2.82 12.07
N ARG A 82 -19.68 2.99 13.36
CA ARG A 82 -20.38 4.14 13.98
C ARG A 82 -19.67 5.46 13.67
N GLU A 83 -18.35 5.49 13.80
CA GLU A 83 -17.57 6.73 13.69
C GLU A 83 -17.33 7.14 12.24
N LEU A 84 -17.12 6.19 11.32
CA LEU A 84 -16.92 6.48 9.90
C LEU A 84 -18.22 6.51 9.08
N GLY A 85 -19.34 6.07 9.66
CA GLY A 85 -20.61 5.99 8.95
C GLY A 85 -20.63 4.98 7.79
N GLN A 86 -19.71 4.02 7.78
CA GLN A 86 -19.54 3.05 6.70
C GLN A 86 -20.09 1.68 7.10
N ALA A 87 -20.52 0.89 6.09
CA ALA A 87 -21.00 -0.46 6.33
C ALA A 87 -19.88 -1.37 6.88
N LYS A 88 -20.20 -2.17 7.88
CA LYS A 88 -19.27 -3.10 8.54
C LYS A 88 -18.59 -4.07 7.55
N SER A 89 -19.30 -4.52 6.52
CA SER A 89 -18.77 -5.39 5.47
C SER A 89 -17.66 -4.70 4.69
N GLY A 90 -17.87 -3.44 4.29
CA GLY A 90 -16.86 -2.64 3.58
C GLY A 90 -15.62 -2.40 4.43
N LEU A 91 -15.81 -2.02 5.71
CA LEU A 91 -14.71 -1.82 6.66
C LEU A 91 -13.93 -3.12 6.90
N SER A 92 -14.61 -4.27 6.96
CA SER A 92 -13.94 -5.57 7.10
C SER A 92 -13.08 -5.92 5.88
N VAL A 93 -13.51 -5.55 4.67
CA VAL A 93 -12.71 -5.72 3.44
C VAL A 93 -11.51 -4.77 3.45
N ALA A 94 -11.75 -3.50 3.75
CA ALA A 94 -10.69 -2.49 3.84
C ALA A 94 -9.63 -2.86 4.88
N ALA A 95 -10.05 -3.31 6.07
CA ALA A 95 -9.13 -3.75 7.13
C ALA A 95 -8.25 -4.94 6.69
N ARG A 96 -8.82 -5.92 5.98
CA ARG A 96 -8.04 -7.05 5.44
C ARG A 96 -7.05 -6.62 4.36
N GLN A 97 -7.42 -5.65 3.52
CA GLN A 97 -6.50 -5.09 2.54
C GLN A 97 -5.32 -4.39 3.23
N LEU A 98 -5.59 -3.57 4.25
CA LEU A 98 -4.55 -2.90 5.03
C LEU A 98 -3.66 -3.90 5.80
N GLU A 99 -4.24 -4.99 6.32
CA GLU A 99 -3.50 -6.08 6.95
C GLU A 99 -2.58 -6.80 5.96
N ALA A 100 -3.06 -7.07 4.73
CA ALA A 100 -2.26 -7.66 3.67
C ALA A 100 -1.08 -6.76 3.25
N TRP A 101 -1.25 -5.44 3.37
CA TRP A 101 -0.20 -4.44 3.13
C TRP A 101 0.64 -4.15 4.38
N THR A 102 0.41 -4.88 5.49
CA THR A 102 1.10 -4.67 6.77
C THR A 102 0.97 -3.25 7.35
N LEU A 103 -0.02 -2.49 6.91
CA LEU A 103 -0.33 -1.14 7.39
C LEU A 103 -1.16 -1.15 8.67
N VAL A 104 -1.87 -2.25 8.91
CA VAL A 104 -2.75 -2.43 10.06
C VAL A 104 -2.48 -3.79 10.68
N ARG A 105 -2.48 -3.83 11.99
CA ARG A 105 -2.41 -5.05 12.80
C ARG A 105 -3.75 -5.32 13.44
N ARG A 106 -4.18 -6.57 13.37
CA ARG A 106 -5.34 -7.04 14.13
C ARG A 106 -4.91 -7.72 15.41
N SER A 107 -5.68 -7.52 16.47
CA SER A 107 -5.49 -8.16 17.76
C SER A 107 -6.82 -8.62 18.34
N THR A 108 -6.78 -9.55 19.28
CA THR A 108 -7.96 -10.00 20.06
C THR A 108 -7.69 -9.76 21.51
N ARG A 109 -8.66 -9.21 22.23
CA ARG A 109 -8.55 -9.06 23.69
C ARG A 109 -8.80 -10.40 24.39
N PRO A 110 -8.03 -10.76 25.41
CA PRO A 110 -8.32 -11.93 26.23
C PRO A 110 -9.76 -11.91 26.73
N GLY A 111 -10.49 -13.02 26.49
CA GLY A 111 -11.90 -13.14 26.91
C GLY A 111 -12.94 -12.47 26.00
N SER A 112 -12.53 -11.88 24.87
CA SER A 112 -13.42 -11.27 23.87
C SER A 112 -13.32 -11.99 22.51
N ARG A 113 -14.47 -12.10 21.82
CA ARG A 113 -14.51 -12.52 20.40
C ARG A 113 -14.33 -11.35 19.43
N ARG A 114 -14.20 -10.12 19.95
CA ARG A 114 -14.03 -8.93 19.12
C ARG A 114 -12.59 -8.85 18.62
N ILE A 115 -12.49 -8.42 17.39
CA ILE A 115 -11.22 -8.15 16.72
C ILE A 115 -11.04 -6.64 16.74
N ASP A 116 -9.92 -6.20 17.29
CA ASP A 116 -9.48 -4.82 17.30
C ASP A 116 -8.42 -4.63 16.21
N TYR A 117 -8.39 -3.43 15.63
CA TYR A 117 -7.46 -3.03 14.58
C TYR A 117 -6.73 -1.76 15.01
N GLU A 118 -5.45 -1.69 14.71
CA GLU A 118 -4.62 -0.52 14.93
C GLU A 118 -3.68 -0.30 13.77
N ALA A 119 -3.40 0.97 13.44
CA ALA A 119 -2.36 1.28 12.47
C ALA A 119 -1.01 0.81 13.00
N VAL A 120 -0.22 0.18 12.15
CA VAL A 120 1.15 -0.19 12.50
C VAL A 120 1.93 1.11 12.58
N GLY A 121 2.38 1.49 13.78
CA GLY A 121 3.20 2.68 14.01
C GLY A 121 4.60 2.58 13.39
N ASP A 122 4.87 1.47 12.76
CA ASP A 122 6.15 1.08 12.23
C ASP A 122 6.11 1.08 10.67
N LEU A 123 5.93 2.27 10.10
CA LEU A 123 5.90 2.48 8.64
C LEU A 123 7.23 2.10 7.96
N GLN A 124 8.30 1.91 8.71
CA GLN A 124 9.56 1.40 8.20
C GLN A 124 9.39 0.02 7.56
N HIS A 125 8.52 -0.84 8.12
CA HIS A 125 8.23 -2.15 7.53
C HIS A 125 7.66 -2.03 6.12
N LEU A 126 6.80 -1.05 5.87
CA LEU A 126 6.27 -0.77 4.52
C LEU A 126 7.40 -0.37 3.56
N LEU A 127 8.32 0.48 4.01
CA LEU A 127 9.49 0.87 3.20
C LEU A 127 10.37 -0.34 2.90
N LEU A 128 10.60 -1.22 3.88
CA LEU A 128 11.42 -2.42 3.70
C LEU A 128 10.77 -3.43 2.75
N VAL A 129 9.45 -3.65 2.84
CA VAL A 129 8.72 -4.54 1.91
C VAL A 129 8.79 -3.99 0.48
N ASN A 130 8.54 -2.69 0.29
CA ASN A 130 8.68 -2.06 -1.02
C ASN A 130 10.12 -2.13 -1.53
N ASN A 131 11.10 -1.96 -0.64
CA ASN A 131 12.52 -2.05 -0.97
C ASN A 131 12.92 -3.46 -1.42
N ALA A 132 12.32 -4.52 -0.85
CA ALA A 132 12.54 -5.89 -1.30
C ALA A 132 12.08 -6.12 -2.75
N HIS A 133 10.95 -5.54 -3.15
CA HIS A 133 10.50 -5.56 -4.54
C HIS A 133 11.46 -4.79 -5.46
N MET A 134 11.93 -3.63 -5.05
CA MET A 134 12.91 -2.84 -5.81
C MET A 134 14.25 -3.57 -5.93
N ARG A 135 14.69 -4.28 -4.90
CA ARG A 135 15.87 -5.15 -4.95
C ARG A 135 15.70 -6.24 -6.02
N LYS A 136 14.55 -6.93 -6.02
CA LYS A 136 14.24 -7.96 -7.02
C LYS A 136 14.21 -7.39 -8.43
N PHE A 137 13.63 -6.21 -8.62
CA PHE A 137 13.65 -5.51 -9.90
C PHE A 137 15.08 -5.16 -10.33
N THR A 138 15.91 -4.64 -9.44
CA THR A 138 17.33 -4.34 -9.68
C THR A 138 18.13 -5.59 -10.09
N GLU A 139 17.93 -6.72 -9.40
CA GLU A 139 18.55 -8.00 -9.75
C GLU A 139 18.16 -8.44 -11.18
N THR A 140 16.87 -8.26 -11.53
CA THR A 140 16.36 -8.60 -12.87
C THR A 140 16.98 -7.71 -13.93
N LEU A 141 17.10 -6.40 -13.71
CA LEU A 141 17.80 -5.49 -14.62
C LEU A 141 19.27 -5.91 -14.79
N ASN A 142 19.97 -6.20 -13.71
CA ASN A 142 21.36 -6.65 -13.73
C ASN A 142 21.53 -7.95 -14.51
N SER A 143 20.59 -8.89 -14.42
CA SER A 143 20.64 -10.14 -15.19
C SER A 143 20.48 -9.92 -16.70
N GLY A 144 19.85 -8.82 -17.10
CA GLY A 144 19.71 -8.43 -18.51
C GLY A 144 20.97 -7.79 -19.11
N VAL A 145 21.83 -7.16 -18.31
CA VAL A 145 23.02 -6.45 -18.79
C VAL A 145 23.97 -7.33 -19.61
N PRO A 146 24.33 -8.56 -19.21
CA PRO A 146 25.27 -9.39 -19.98
C PRO A 146 24.68 -9.91 -21.29
N VAL A 147 23.37 -9.99 -21.43
CA VAL A 147 22.71 -10.50 -22.65
C VAL A 147 22.36 -9.37 -23.64
N ALA A 148 22.30 -8.12 -23.17
CA ALA A 148 22.05 -6.95 -24.01
C ALA A 148 23.33 -6.47 -24.73
N ARG A 149 23.16 -5.73 -25.82
CA ARG A 149 24.28 -5.19 -26.64
C ARG A 149 24.07 -3.70 -26.94
N GLY A 150 25.17 -2.96 -27.16
CA GLY A 150 25.14 -1.54 -27.52
C GLY A 150 24.35 -0.71 -26.52
N GLU A 151 23.62 0.27 -27.01
CA GLU A 151 22.83 1.20 -26.19
C GLU A 151 21.83 0.54 -25.23
N ALA A 152 21.30 -0.65 -25.58
CA ALA A 152 20.41 -1.39 -24.70
C ALA A 152 21.13 -1.86 -23.43
N ARG A 153 22.40 -2.30 -23.56
CA ARG A 153 23.23 -2.67 -22.42
C ARG A 153 23.50 -1.47 -21.50
N ASP A 154 23.86 -0.33 -22.08
CA ASP A 154 24.17 0.89 -21.33
C ASP A 154 22.94 1.41 -20.58
N ARG A 155 21.77 1.36 -21.23
CA ARG A 155 20.49 1.71 -20.63
C ARG A 155 20.14 0.79 -19.46
N LEU A 156 20.27 -0.53 -19.61
CA LEU A 156 20.02 -1.48 -18.52
C LEU A 156 20.98 -1.27 -17.36
N ALA A 157 22.27 -1.09 -17.62
CA ALA A 157 23.27 -0.82 -16.59
C ALA A 157 22.98 0.47 -15.83
N SER A 158 22.59 1.53 -16.54
CA SER A 158 22.22 2.82 -15.94
C SER A 158 20.99 2.68 -15.02
N LEU A 159 19.93 2.00 -15.50
CA LEU A 159 18.74 1.75 -14.70
C LEU A 159 19.04 0.89 -13.47
N ALA A 160 19.80 -0.18 -13.63
CA ALA A 160 20.19 -1.05 -12.52
C ALA A 160 20.98 -0.26 -11.45
N GLY A 161 21.90 0.61 -11.87
CA GLY A 161 22.67 1.48 -10.97
C GLY A 161 21.77 2.46 -10.21
N LEU A 162 20.78 3.07 -10.87
CA LEU A 162 19.83 3.99 -10.26
C LEU A 162 19.01 3.28 -9.16
N PHE A 163 18.43 2.13 -9.49
CA PHE A 163 17.60 1.38 -8.54
C PHE A 163 18.42 0.73 -7.42
N HIS A 164 19.66 0.36 -7.69
CA HIS A 164 20.58 -0.08 -6.65
C HIS A 164 20.83 1.02 -5.60
N GLY A 165 21.16 2.22 -6.06
CA GLY A 165 21.32 3.39 -5.18
C GLY A 165 20.05 3.72 -4.39
N TYR A 166 18.86 3.61 -5.00
CA TYR A 166 17.59 3.77 -4.29
C TYR A 166 17.42 2.76 -3.15
N VAL A 167 17.70 1.47 -3.42
CA VAL A 167 17.62 0.39 -2.42
C VAL A 167 18.54 0.67 -1.24
N GLU A 168 19.82 0.98 -1.49
CA GLU A 168 20.81 1.26 -0.45
C GLU A 168 20.44 2.48 0.39
N GLN A 169 20.01 3.57 -0.25
CA GLN A 169 19.63 4.80 0.46
C GLN A 169 18.37 4.58 1.32
N THR A 170 17.41 3.79 0.85
CA THR A 170 16.22 3.47 1.65
C THR A 170 16.58 2.66 2.89
N GLU A 171 17.47 1.68 2.79
CA GLU A 171 17.94 0.90 3.93
C GLU A 171 18.69 1.75 4.94
N ALA A 172 19.58 2.62 4.47
CA ALA A 172 20.32 3.54 5.32
C ALA A 172 19.39 4.53 6.05
N LEU A 173 18.37 5.04 5.35
CA LEU A 173 17.36 5.93 5.94
C LEU A 173 16.58 5.24 7.06
N VAL A 174 16.14 4.00 6.82
CA VAL A 174 15.39 3.22 7.82
C VAL A 174 16.28 2.94 9.04
N ALA A 175 17.51 2.51 8.83
CA ALA A 175 18.45 2.22 9.93
C ALA A 175 18.76 3.47 10.78
N ASP A 176 18.97 4.64 10.15
CA ASP A 176 19.21 5.91 10.86
C ASP A 176 17.96 6.35 11.65
N TRP A 177 16.77 6.18 11.08
CA TRP A 177 15.53 6.48 11.77
C TRP A 177 15.31 5.58 13.00
N GLU A 178 15.58 4.26 12.89
CA GLU A 178 15.52 3.31 14.01
C GLU A 178 16.49 3.71 15.13
N ALA A 179 17.71 4.05 14.77
CA ALA A 179 18.73 4.47 15.75
C ALA A 179 18.29 5.73 16.52
N ARG A 180 17.75 6.73 15.81
CA ARG A 180 17.23 7.96 16.45
C ARG A 180 16.05 7.67 17.36
N ARG A 181 15.15 6.79 16.96
CA ARG A 181 13.98 6.42 17.77
C ARG A 181 14.39 5.67 19.04
N ALA A 182 15.35 4.75 18.95
CA ALA A 182 15.88 4.05 20.10
C ALA A 182 16.53 5.02 21.11
N ALA A 183 17.28 6.00 20.61
CA ALA A 183 17.91 7.04 21.45
C ALA A 183 16.89 7.95 22.15
N ALA A 184 15.74 8.22 21.53
CA ALA A 184 14.69 9.07 22.10
C ALA A 184 13.84 8.35 23.17
N THR A 185 13.94 7.01 23.26
CA THR A 185 13.16 6.19 24.22
C THR A 185 14.01 5.76 25.43
N SER A 186 15.31 6.04 25.43
CA SER A 186 16.28 5.79 26.52
C SER A 186 16.43 6.99 27.42
#